data_b65f7ed1ea7baeaa4a5b0469337260db
#
_entry.id   b65f7ed1ea7baeaa4a5b0469337260db
#
_cell.length_a   1.000
_cell.length_b   1.000
_cell.length_c   1.000
_cell.angle_alpha   90.00
_cell.angle_beta   90.00
_cell.angle_gamma   90.00
#
_symmetry.space_group_name_H-M   'P 1'
#
loop_
_entity.id
_entity.type
_entity.pdbx_description
1 polymer ?
#
loop_
_entity_poly.entity_id
_entity_poly.type
_entity_poly.pdbx_seq_one_letter_code
_entity_poly.pdbx_strand_id
1 'polypeptide(L)'
;MKVLVAGGAGYKGSVLVPKLQAKGHDVTVIDNLWFGNHLPKGTKVIQGDIRSDLFDPRGFEAVIHLANIANDPCGELDSKLTWEVNALATVLIAEKCVKAGVRQFIFGSSASIYGIQDNKPVTEETPLFPVSDYNKTKMVAERILLSYADKMAIQIVRPATVCGYSPRMRLDVVVNMLTMSALRDGVVNLMTPDLYRPHCHIEDAANLYLWMLERPHLTGCYNAGFDNQTIRETACIIGDYLGVGVVESKSSMDKRSYCVNSDKLLATGFKPQYGVKDAVREIVDAHKRGLFKDEDRCTNLVWMRKHGWVSA
;
A
#
# COMPACT_ATOMS: atom_id res chain seq x y z
N MET A 1 -1.67 -22.69 -5.53
CA MET A 1 -0.84 -22.59 -4.32
C MET A 1 -1.72 -22.24 -3.13
N LYS A 2 -1.34 -22.67 -1.92
CA LYS A 2 -1.93 -22.15 -0.67
C LYS A 2 -1.20 -20.89 -0.25
N VAL A 3 -1.92 -19.78 -0.16
CA VAL A 3 -1.36 -18.46 0.10
C VAL A 3 -2.00 -17.84 1.35
N LEU A 4 -1.19 -17.41 2.30
CA LEU A 4 -1.63 -16.65 3.47
C LEU A 4 -1.38 -15.14 3.21
N VAL A 5 -2.43 -14.33 3.29
CA VAL A 5 -2.35 -12.88 3.09
C VAL A 5 -2.60 -12.18 4.43
N ALA A 6 -1.55 -11.66 5.04
CA ALA A 6 -1.66 -10.82 6.23
C ALA A 6 -2.01 -9.39 5.84
N GLY A 7 -3.09 -8.83 6.39
CA GLY A 7 -3.62 -7.52 6.00
C GLY A 7 -4.44 -7.55 4.71
N GLY A 8 -5.04 -8.72 4.39
CA GLY A 8 -5.77 -8.93 3.14
C GLY A 8 -7.11 -8.19 3.05
N ALA A 9 -7.69 -7.74 4.16
CA ALA A 9 -8.92 -6.93 4.17
C ALA A 9 -8.64 -5.41 4.04
N GLY A 10 -7.36 -5.00 3.96
CA GLY A 10 -6.94 -3.62 3.77
C GLY A 10 -7.12 -3.10 2.34
N TYR A 11 -6.68 -1.86 2.08
CA TYR A 11 -6.84 -1.16 0.79
C TYR A 11 -6.29 -1.94 -0.40
N LYS A 12 -5.04 -2.40 -0.34
CA LYS A 12 -4.43 -3.22 -1.39
C LYS A 12 -4.98 -4.65 -1.39
N GLY A 13 -5.17 -5.22 -0.21
CA GLY A 13 -5.58 -6.61 -0.06
C GLY A 13 -6.97 -6.90 -0.61
N SER A 14 -7.94 -6.00 -0.44
CA SER A 14 -9.31 -6.17 -0.95
C SER A 14 -9.42 -6.15 -2.49
N VAL A 15 -8.39 -5.68 -3.19
CA VAL A 15 -8.25 -5.83 -4.65
C VAL A 15 -7.42 -7.07 -5.01
N LEU A 16 -6.35 -7.35 -4.26
CA LEU A 16 -5.45 -8.47 -4.53
C LEU A 16 -6.11 -9.83 -4.28
N VAL A 17 -6.79 -10.00 -3.13
CA VAL A 17 -7.34 -11.30 -2.71
C VAL A 17 -8.29 -11.91 -3.76
N PRO A 18 -9.28 -11.17 -4.30
CA PRO A 18 -10.14 -11.71 -5.37
C PRO A 18 -9.36 -12.13 -6.63
N LYS A 19 -8.28 -11.38 -6.98
CA LYS A 19 -7.44 -11.73 -8.13
C LYS A 19 -6.67 -13.03 -7.91
N LEU A 20 -6.12 -13.23 -6.72
CA LEU A 20 -5.46 -14.49 -6.35
C LEU A 20 -6.44 -15.67 -6.43
N GLN A 21 -7.65 -15.51 -5.89
CA GLN A 21 -8.70 -16.53 -5.95
C GLN A 21 -9.12 -16.83 -7.40
N ALA A 22 -9.31 -15.80 -8.24
CA ALA A 22 -9.64 -15.96 -9.65
C ALA A 22 -8.55 -16.69 -10.45
N LYS A 23 -7.28 -16.62 -10.00
CA LYS A 23 -6.16 -17.40 -10.55
C LYS A 23 -6.05 -18.82 -9.98
N GLY A 24 -7.01 -19.25 -9.15
CA GLY A 24 -7.05 -20.61 -8.61
C GLY A 24 -6.14 -20.85 -7.39
N HIS A 25 -5.69 -19.78 -6.72
CA HIS A 25 -4.98 -19.92 -5.45
C HIS A 25 -5.96 -20.17 -4.29
N ASP A 26 -5.59 -21.06 -3.36
CA ASP A 26 -6.32 -21.26 -2.09
C ASP A 26 -5.82 -20.18 -1.10
N VAL A 27 -6.62 -19.14 -0.96
CA VAL A 27 -6.24 -17.93 -0.20
C VAL A 27 -6.90 -17.93 1.17
N THR A 28 -6.09 -17.78 2.21
CA THR A 28 -6.55 -17.44 3.56
C THR A 28 -6.02 -16.06 3.93
N VAL A 29 -6.89 -15.23 4.51
CA VAL A 29 -6.55 -13.89 4.98
C VAL A 29 -6.46 -13.90 6.49
N ILE A 30 -5.45 -13.24 7.07
CA ILE A 30 -5.46 -12.83 8.47
C ILE A 30 -5.47 -11.31 8.54
N ASP A 31 -6.44 -10.74 9.25
CA ASP A 31 -6.64 -9.29 9.38
C ASP A 31 -7.39 -8.99 10.68
N ASN A 32 -7.08 -7.91 11.34
CA ASN A 32 -7.81 -7.49 12.55
C ASN A 32 -9.16 -6.82 12.24
N LEU A 33 -9.41 -6.55 10.96
CA LEU A 33 -10.63 -5.94 10.44
C LEU A 33 -10.94 -4.54 11.01
N TRP A 34 -9.94 -3.77 11.38
CA TRP A 34 -10.12 -2.40 11.89
C TRP A 34 -10.98 -1.52 10.99
N PHE A 35 -10.89 -1.74 9.69
CA PHE A 35 -11.62 -0.97 8.69
C PHE A 35 -12.79 -1.76 8.08
N GLY A 36 -13.20 -2.85 8.72
CA GLY A 36 -14.25 -3.75 8.24
C GLY A 36 -13.74 -4.82 7.26
N ASN A 37 -14.65 -5.73 6.91
CA ASN A 37 -14.38 -6.78 5.93
C ASN A 37 -15.10 -6.45 4.62
N HIS A 38 -14.33 -6.18 3.57
CA HIS A 38 -14.82 -5.86 2.23
C HIS A 38 -14.44 -6.94 1.20
N LEU A 39 -14.02 -8.12 1.67
CA LEU A 39 -13.68 -9.25 0.81
C LEU A 39 -14.92 -9.96 0.26
N PRO A 40 -14.80 -10.66 -0.87
CA PRO A 40 -15.89 -11.46 -1.41
C PRO A 40 -16.42 -12.50 -0.39
N LYS A 41 -17.74 -12.75 -0.43
CA LYS A 41 -18.35 -13.80 0.40
C LYS A 41 -17.67 -15.14 0.13
N GLY A 42 -17.39 -15.91 1.19
CA GLY A 42 -16.70 -17.19 1.11
C GLY A 42 -15.17 -17.11 1.15
N THR A 43 -14.56 -15.90 1.15
CA THR A 43 -13.13 -15.79 1.43
C THR A 43 -12.84 -16.28 2.85
N LYS A 44 -11.84 -17.16 3.00
CA LYS A 44 -11.38 -17.62 4.32
C LYS A 44 -10.67 -16.47 5.05
N VAL A 45 -11.26 -15.97 6.12
CA VAL A 45 -10.73 -14.87 6.92
C VAL A 45 -10.56 -15.31 8.37
N ILE A 46 -9.35 -15.18 8.89
CA ILE A 46 -9.01 -15.29 10.30
C ILE A 46 -8.99 -13.85 10.84
N GLN A 47 -9.97 -13.51 11.69
CA GLN A 47 -9.95 -12.22 12.36
C GLN A 47 -8.98 -12.29 13.54
N GLY A 48 -7.89 -11.54 13.47
CA GLY A 48 -6.87 -11.57 14.51
C GLY A 48 -5.70 -10.63 14.25
N ASP A 49 -4.93 -10.42 15.30
CA ASP A 49 -3.69 -9.66 15.26
C ASP A 49 -2.56 -10.56 14.72
N ILE A 50 -1.77 -10.04 13.79
CA ILE A 50 -0.62 -10.73 13.23
C ILE A 50 0.49 -11.04 14.27
N ARG A 51 0.47 -10.36 15.42
CA ARG A 51 1.40 -10.61 16.54
C ARG A 51 1.01 -11.83 17.39
N SER A 52 -0.23 -12.29 17.26
CA SER A 52 -0.77 -13.40 18.03
C SER A 52 -0.43 -14.77 17.42
N ASP A 53 -0.79 -15.84 18.14
CA ASP A 53 -0.65 -17.21 17.62
C ASP A 53 -1.67 -17.57 16.53
N LEU A 54 -2.65 -16.69 16.27
CA LEU A 54 -3.57 -16.83 15.15
C LEU A 54 -2.84 -16.70 13.79
N PHE A 55 -1.68 -16.03 13.75
CA PHE A 55 -0.80 -16.09 12.59
C PHE A 55 -0.06 -17.43 12.60
N ASP A 56 -0.60 -18.38 11.87
CA ASP A 56 -0.02 -19.72 11.68
C ASP A 56 0.24 -20.01 10.20
N PRO A 57 1.49 -19.95 9.74
CA PRO A 57 1.84 -20.18 8.34
C PRO A 57 2.00 -21.66 7.97
N ARG A 58 1.72 -22.61 8.86
CA ARG A 58 1.86 -24.05 8.57
C ARG A 58 0.91 -24.49 7.46
N GLY A 59 1.48 -25.18 6.48
CA GLY A 59 0.73 -25.69 5.33
C GLY A 59 0.49 -24.66 4.21
N PHE A 60 1.00 -23.42 4.36
CA PHE A 60 1.03 -22.45 3.28
C PHE A 60 2.36 -22.49 2.51
N GLU A 61 2.29 -22.29 1.20
CA GLU A 61 3.47 -22.27 0.32
C GLU A 61 4.07 -20.88 0.21
N ALA A 62 3.22 -19.85 0.29
CA ALA A 62 3.62 -18.44 0.22
C ALA A 62 2.88 -17.59 1.24
N VAL A 63 3.54 -16.52 1.68
CA VAL A 63 2.97 -15.48 2.53
C VAL A 63 3.09 -14.13 1.83
N ILE A 64 1.98 -13.38 1.76
CA ILE A 64 1.97 -11.98 1.31
C ILE A 64 1.68 -11.12 2.54
N HIS A 65 2.64 -10.31 2.97
CA HIS A 65 2.53 -9.51 4.18
C HIS A 65 2.25 -8.04 3.83
N LEU A 66 0.97 -7.64 3.96
CA LEU A 66 0.47 -6.28 3.75
C LEU A 66 0.04 -5.60 5.05
N ALA A 67 -0.12 -6.36 6.14
CA ALA A 67 -0.58 -5.83 7.42
C ALA A 67 0.44 -4.84 7.99
N ASN A 68 -0.02 -3.66 8.31
CA ASN A 68 0.79 -2.64 8.96
C ASN A 68 -0.07 -1.43 9.39
N ILE A 69 0.45 -0.63 10.33
CA ILE A 69 -0.03 0.71 10.58
C ILE A 69 0.48 1.57 9.44
N ALA A 70 -0.45 2.02 8.57
CA ALA A 70 -0.13 2.61 7.27
C ALA A 70 -0.17 4.14 7.31
N ASN A 71 0.78 4.76 6.65
CA ASN A 71 1.11 6.18 6.51
C ASN A 71 1.74 6.84 7.75
N ASP A 72 2.38 8.00 7.50
CA ASP A 72 3.14 8.71 8.53
C ASP A 72 2.25 9.21 9.68
N PRO A 73 1.11 9.90 9.43
CA PRO A 73 0.29 10.42 10.52
C PRO A 73 -0.31 9.32 11.42
N CYS A 74 -0.60 8.15 10.86
CA CYS A 74 -1.09 7.01 11.66
C CYS A 74 0.04 6.39 12.48
N GLY A 75 1.24 6.30 11.91
CA GLY A 75 2.42 5.79 12.61
C GLY A 75 2.82 6.64 13.81
N GLU A 76 2.55 7.93 13.77
CA GLU A 76 2.86 8.89 14.85
C GLU A 76 1.81 8.91 15.97
N LEU A 77 0.62 8.31 15.78
CA LEU A 77 -0.39 8.24 16.84
C LEU A 77 0.08 7.43 18.05
N ASP A 78 0.75 6.32 17.81
CA ASP A 78 1.38 5.46 18.79
C ASP A 78 2.65 4.86 18.17
N SER A 79 3.78 5.50 18.43
CA SER A 79 5.08 5.07 17.94
C SER A 79 5.44 3.66 18.40
N LYS A 80 5.20 3.33 19.68
CA LYS A 80 5.50 2.00 20.23
C LYS A 80 4.75 0.92 19.49
N LEU A 81 3.43 1.07 19.36
CA LEU A 81 2.60 0.11 18.63
C LEU A 81 3.00 0.02 17.16
N THR A 82 3.38 1.14 16.54
CA THR A 82 3.86 1.16 15.15
C THR A 82 5.11 0.31 14.98
N TRP A 83 6.07 0.41 15.90
CA TRP A 83 7.26 -0.45 15.90
C TRP A 83 6.93 -1.92 16.16
N GLU A 84 6.03 -2.20 17.10
CA GLU A 84 5.58 -3.58 17.40
C GLU A 84 4.91 -4.24 16.19
N VAL A 85 3.99 -3.54 15.52
CA VAL A 85 3.21 -4.09 14.40
C VAL A 85 4.04 -4.13 13.10
N ASN A 86 4.76 -3.07 12.78
CA ASN A 86 5.39 -2.95 11.46
C ASN A 86 6.78 -3.61 11.39
N ALA A 87 7.55 -3.57 12.48
CA ALA A 87 8.91 -4.12 12.51
C ALA A 87 8.98 -5.43 13.31
N LEU A 88 8.65 -5.43 14.59
CA LEU A 88 8.81 -6.60 15.45
C LEU A 88 7.93 -7.77 14.98
N ALA A 89 6.66 -7.51 14.65
CA ALA A 89 5.79 -8.56 14.12
C ALA A 89 6.35 -9.16 12.82
N THR A 90 6.96 -8.35 11.94
CA THR A 90 7.57 -8.85 10.70
C THR A 90 8.70 -9.84 10.98
N VAL A 91 9.52 -9.61 12.04
CA VAL A 91 10.54 -10.58 12.49
C VAL A 91 9.90 -11.91 12.88
N LEU A 92 8.91 -11.84 13.79
CA LEU A 92 8.24 -13.04 14.33
C LEU A 92 7.51 -13.82 13.22
N ILE A 93 6.87 -13.11 12.30
CA ILE A 93 6.24 -13.69 11.11
C ILE A 93 7.26 -14.41 10.24
N ALA A 94 8.40 -13.77 9.95
CA ALA A 94 9.47 -14.39 9.13
C ALA A 94 10.01 -15.66 9.79
N GLU A 95 10.27 -15.66 11.10
CA GLU A 95 10.70 -16.84 11.84
C GLU A 95 9.67 -17.97 11.80
N LYS A 96 8.37 -17.64 12.03
CA LYS A 96 7.28 -18.63 11.94
C LYS A 96 7.21 -19.21 10.51
N CYS A 97 7.38 -18.39 9.47
CA CYS A 97 7.39 -18.84 8.07
C CYS A 97 8.56 -19.81 7.78
N VAL A 98 9.77 -19.49 8.22
CA VAL A 98 10.93 -20.39 8.07
C VAL A 98 10.69 -21.73 8.77
N LYS A 99 10.23 -21.71 10.04
CA LYS A 99 9.92 -22.92 10.81
C LYS A 99 8.81 -23.76 10.17
N ALA A 100 7.86 -23.12 9.49
CA ALA A 100 6.76 -23.79 8.80
C ALA A 100 7.09 -24.30 7.39
N GLY A 101 8.30 -23.98 6.87
CA GLY A 101 8.73 -24.36 5.53
C GLY A 101 8.07 -23.57 4.41
N VAL A 102 7.65 -22.32 4.68
CA VAL A 102 7.17 -21.38 3.65
C VAL A 102 8.30 -21.10 2.67
N ARG A 103 8.00 -21.22 1.37
CA ARG A 103 9.02 -21.10 0.32
C ARG A 103 9.18 -19.68 -0.20
N GLN A 104 8.14 -18.83 -0.05
CA GLN A 104 8.09 -17.51 -0.64
C GLN A 104 7.44 -16.49 0.30
N PHE A 105 8.07 -15.35 0.47
CA PHE A 105 7.57 -14.26 1.30
C PHE A 105 7.59 -12.96 0.51
N ILE A 106 6.42 -12.36 0.31
CA ILE A 106 6.26 -11.09 -0.43
C ILE A 106 5.86 -10.01 0.57
N PHE A 107 6.68 -8.98 0.69
CA PHE A 107 6.49 -7.90 1.64
C PHE A 107 6.05 -6.60 0.97
N GLY A 108 4.98 -6.01 1.49
CA GLY A 108 4.53 -4.68 1.11
C GLY A 108 5.29 -3.59 1.87
N SER A 109 6.39 -3.13 1.32
CA SER A 109 7.13 -1.96 1.80
C SER A 109 6.53 -0.65 1.26
N SER A 110 7.32 0.40 1.12
CA SER A 110 6.91 1.72 0.63
C SER A 110 8.10 2.48 0.04
N ALA A 111 7.90 3.21 -1.05
CA ALA A 111 8.91 4.13 -1.56
C ALA A 111 9.17 5.34 -0.64
N SER A 112 8.30 5.60 0.33
CA SER A 112 8.50 6.68 1.31
C SER A 112 9.73 6.50 2.21
N ILE A 113 10.34 5.30 2.25
CA ILE A 113 11.61 5.03 2.96
C ILE A 113 12.80 5.79 2.38
N TYR A 114 12.70 6.26 1.14
CA TYR A 114 13.74 7.11 0.55
C TYR A 114 13.81 8.50 1.19
N GLY A 115 12.72 8.95 1.82
CA GLY A 115 12.65 10.24 2.51
C GLY A 115 12.59 11.42 1.55
N ILE A 116 13.36 12.48 1.86
CA ILE A 116 13.48 13.70 1.04
C ILE A 116 14.65 13.50 0.08
N GLN A 117 14.38 13.67 -1.21
CA GLN A 117 15.39 13.58 -2.27
C GLN A 117 15.34 14.85 -3.14
N ASP A 118 16.42 15.15 -3.84
CA ASP A 118 16.55 16.34 -4.70
C ASP A 118 15.87 16.18 -6.07
N ASN A 119 14.64 15.64 -6.09
CA ASN A 119 13.83 15.38 -7.29
C ASN A 119 14.48 14.45 -8.34
N LYS A 120 15.62 13.84 -8.03
CA LYS A 120 16.21 12.80 -8.87
C LYS A 120 15.44 11.49 -8.69
N PRO A 121 15.20 10.73 -9.78
CA PRO A 121 14.57 9.42 -9.65
C PRO A 121 15.38 8.49 -8.75
N VAL A 122 14.76 7.97 -7.69
CA VAL A 122 15.40 7.01 -6.79
C VAL A 122 15.30 5.61 -7.35
N THR A 123 16.40 4.87 -7.25
CA THR A 123 16.50 3.45 -7.57
C THR A 123 16.57 2.61 -6.30
N GLU A 124 16.52 1.29 -6.42
CA GLU A 124 16.65 0.38 -5.28
C GLU A 124 17.99 0.49 -4.57
N GLU A 125 19.02 1.03 -5.24
CA GLU A 125 20.39 1.25 -4.73
C GLU A 125 20.53 2.61 -4.02
N THR A 126 19.55 3.49 -4.17
CA THR A 126 19.58 4.82 -3.52
C THR A 126 19.58 4.66 -1.99
N PRO A 127 20.46 5.35 -1.25
CA PRO A 127 20.47 5.33 0.21
C PRO A 127 19.11 5.72 0.79
N LEU A 128 18.72 5.03 1.86
CA LEU A 128 17.43 5.22 2.52
C LEU A 128 17.57 6.25 3.64
N PHE A 129 16.69 7.28 3.65
CA PHE A 129 16.63 8.33 4.65
C PHE A 129 15.22 8.46 5.24
N PRO A 130 14.72 7.43 5.97
CA PRO A 130 13.36 7.45 6.49
C PRO A 130 13.18 8.55 7.52
N VAL A 131 12.10 9.33 7.38
CA VAL A 131 11.82 10.51 8.22
C VAL A 131 10.92 10.14 9.40
N SER A 132 9.79 9.46 9.14
CA SER A 132 8.79 9.09 10.16
C SER A 132 9.03 7.70 10.73
N ASP A 133 8.36 7.39 11.84
CA ASP A 133 8.39 6.03 12.41
C ASP A 133 7.82 4.98 11.46
N TYR A 134 6.77 5.33 10.71
CA TYR A 134 6.27 4.45 9.65
C TYR A 134 7.38 4.07 8.65
N ASN A 135 8.12 5.07 8.15
CA ASN A 135 9.18 4.84 7.17
C ASN A 135 10.37 4.07 7.77
N LYS A 136 10.75 4.40 9.01
CA LYS A 136 11.83 3.70 9.74
C LYS A 136 11.48 2.23 9.95
N THR A 137 10.24 1.93 10.37
CA THR A 137 9.79 0.55 10.58
C THR A 137 9.76 -0.25 9.30
N LYS A 138 9.36 0.36 8.15
CA LYS A 138 9.40 -0.30 6.85
C LYS A 138 10.84 -0.62 6.42
N MET A 139 11.76 0.33 6.57
CA MET A 139 13.19 0.11 6.27
C MET A 139 13.79 -1.01 7.14
N VAL A 140 13.51 -1.01 8.44
CA VAL A 140 14.01 -2.07 9.36
C VAL A 140 13.42 -3.42 8.98
N ALA A 141 12.12 -3.50 8.70
CA ALA A 141 11.47 -4.74 8.26
C ALA A 141 12.10 -5.30 6.97
N GLU A 142 12.41 -4.45 5.98
CA GLU A 142 13.15 -4.89 4.77
C GLU A 142 14.50 -5.51 5.11
N ARG A 143 15.29 -4.86 5.95
CA ARG A 143 16.64 -5.35 6.33
C ARG A 143 16.55 -6.70 7.04
N ILE A 144 15.58 -6.85 7.92
CA ILE A 144 15.33 -8.11 8.61
C ILE A 144 14.93 -9.20 7.62
N LEU A 145 13.97 -8.94 6.73
CA LEU A 145 13.52 -9.93 5.75
C LEU A 145 14.64 -10.37 4.82
N LEU A 146 15.50 -9.47 4.37
CA LEU A 146 16.63 -9.79 3.52
C LEU A 146 17.64 -10.73 4.21
N SER A 147 17.72 -10.74 5.54
CA SER A 147 18.56 -11.70 6.28
C SER A 147 18.05 -13.15 6.25
N TYR A 148 16.83 -13.37 5.75
CA TYR A 148 16.26 -14.72 5.55
C TYR A 148 16.30 -15.17 4.08
N ALA A 149 17.02 -14.46 3.21
CA ALA A 149 17.06 -14.76 1.77
C ALA A 149 17.70 -16.10 1.42
N ASP A 150 18.49 -16.67 2.33
CA ASP A 150 19.06 -18.03 2.23
C ASP A 150 18.05 -19.13 2.61
N LYS A 151 16.91 -18.79 3.22
CA LYS A 151 15.93 -19.74 3.76
C LYS A 151 14.62 -19.77 2.97
N MET A 152 14.23 -18.65 2.37
CA MET A 152 13.04 -18.53 1.56
C MET A 152 13.17 -17.40 0.52
N ALA A 153 12.45 -17.46 -0.58
CA ALA A 153 12.44 -16.40 -1.58
C ALA A 153 11.81 -15.12 -1.00
N ILE A 154 12.63 -14.11 -0.74
CA ILE A 154 12.20 -12.82 -0.20
C ILE A 154 12.03 -11.82 -1.35
N GLN A 155 10.81 -11.31 -1.47
CA GLN A 155 10.43 -10.30 -2.46
C GLN A 155 9.86 -9.08 -1.75
N ILE A 156 10.42 -7.92 -1.99
CA ILE A 156 10.06 -6.67 -1.33
C ILE A 156 9.57 -5.71 -2.40
N VAL A 157 8.32 -5.28 -2.28
CA VAL A 157 7.72 -4.29 -3.18
C VAL A 157 7.70 -2.94 -2.46
N ARG A 158 8.31 -1.93 -3.08
CA ARG A 158 8.30 -0.53 -2.63
C ARG A 158 7.32 0.27 -3.49
N PRO A 159 6.01 0.18 -3.26
CA PRO A 159 5.07 0.96 -4.05
C PRO A 159 5.22 2.45 -3.74
N ALA A 160 5.02 3.27 -4.77
CA ALA A 160 4.74 4.68 -4.65
C ALA A 160 3.37 4.91 -3.97
N THR A 161 2.85 6.13 -3.98
CA THR A 161 1.51 6.41 -3.45
C THR A 161 0.48 5.63 -4.26
N VAL A 162 -0.18 4.66 -3.62
CA VAL A 162 -1.18 3.84 -4.30
C VAL A 162 -2.49 4.62 -4.41
N CYS A 163 -3.07 4.68 -5.62
CA CYS A 163 -4.31 5.40 -5.92
C CYS A 163 -5.32 4.54 -6.68
N GLY A 164 -6.57 4.94 -6.71
CA GLY A 164 -7.66 4.25 -7.41
C GLY A 164 -8.73 3.68 -6.46
N TYR A 165 -9.76 3.09 -7.05
CA TYR A 165 -10.87 2.50 -6.30
C TYR A 165 -10.49 1.15 -5.67
N SER A 166 -10.96 0.93 -4.46
CA SER A 166 -10.88 -0.36 -3.76
C SER A 166 -12.15 -0.55 -2.91
N PRO A 167 -12.66 -1.79 -2.75
CA PRO A 167 -13.78 -2.05 -1.84
C PRO A 167 -13.54 -1.54 -0.42
N ARG A 168 -12.30 -1.63 0.07
CA ARG A 168 -11.87 -0.92 1.28
C ARG A 168 -11.22 0.40 0.84
N MET A 169 -12.05 1.41 0.59
CA MET A 169 -11.60 2.69 0.06
C MET A 169 -10.71 3.47 1.03
N ARG A 170 -9.73 4.20 0.48
CA ARG A 170 -8.90 5.19 1.19
C ARG A 170 -9.03 6.55 0.54
N LEU A 171 -9.37 7.55 1.35
CA LEU A 171 -9.49 8.96 0.92
C LEU A 171 -8.38 9.84 1.55
N ASP A 172 -7.38 9.22 2.16
CA ASP A 172 -6.22 9.88 2.77
C ASP A 172 -4.92 9.71 1.95
N VAL A 173 -5.04 9.37 0.67
CA VAL A 173 -3.95 9.35 -0.31
C VAL A 173 -4.23 10.39 -1.40
N VAL A 174 -3.19 11.05 -1.88
CA VAL A 174 -3.26 12.32 -2.63
C VAL A 174 -4.28 12.32 -3.78
N VAL A 175 -4.20 11.37 -4.72
CA VAL A 175 -5.13 11.32 -5.88
C VAL A 175 -6.58 11.14 -5.41
N ASN A 176 -6.80 10.17 -4.52
CA ASN A 176 -8.15 9.84 -4.03
C ASN A 176 -8.75 11.00 -3.23
N MET A 177 -7.93 11.63 -2.37
CA MET A 177 -8.32 12.78 -1.55
C MET A 177 -8.71 13.98 -2.42
N LEU A 178 -7.85 14.35 -3.37
CA LEU A 178 -8.11 15.48 -4.26
C LEU A 178 -9.35 15.23 -5.14
N THR A 179 -9.54 14.01 -5.64
CA THR A 179 -10.71 13.65 -6.44
C THR A 179 -11.99 13.78 -5.63
N MET A 180 -12.01 13.25 -4.40
CA MET A 180 -13.21 13.33 -3.55
C MET A 180 -13.49 14.73 -3.06
N SER A 181 -12.46 15.51 -2.70
CA SER A 181 -12.66 16.92 -2.33
C SER A 181 -13.19 17.73 -3.50
N ALA A 182 -12.71 17.50 -4.72
CA ALA A 182 -13.20 18.18 -5.92
C ALA A 182 -14.67 17.82 -6.24
N LEU A 183 -15.08 16.56 -6.04
CA LEU A 183 -16.47 16.14 -6.18
C LEU A 183 -17.40 16.81 -5.16
N ARG A 184 -16.93 17.01 -3.94
CA ARG A 184 -17.68 17.62 -2.85
C ARG A 184 -17.74 19.14 -2.97
N ASP A 185 -16.58 19.76 -3.23
CA ASP A 185 -16.38 21.21 -3.11
C ASP A 185 -16.54 21.93 -4.46
N GLY A 186 -16.63 21.19 -5.58
CA GLY A 186 -16.71 21.76 -6.93
C GLY A 186 -15.41 22.42 -7.41
N VAL A 187 -14.29 22.18 -6.72
CA VAL A 187 -12.98 22.75 -7.01
C VAL A 187 -11.86 21.83 -6.48
N VAL A 188 -10.73 21.77 -7.18
CA VAL A 188 -9.55 21.09 -6.68
C VAL A 188 -8.72 22.04 -5.82
N ASN A 189 -8.65 21.79 -4.52
CA ASN A 189 -7.84 22.56 -3.60
C ASN A 189 -6.38 22.06 -3.62
N LEU A 190 -5.49 22.82 -4.23
CA LEU A 190 -4.09 22.48 -4.46
C LEU A 190 -3.20 23.04 -3.35
N MET A 191 -2.55 22.14 -2.61
CA MET A 191 -1.49 22.47 -1.66
C MET A 191 -0.15 21.92 -2.15
N THR A 192 0.94 22.67 -1.95
CA THR A 192 2.29 22.28 -2.37
C THR A 192 2.41 21.83 -3.83
N PRO A 193 2.08 22.73 -4.79
CA PRO A 193 1.92 22.40 -6.21
C PRO A 193 3.12 21.74 -6.87
N ASP A 194 4.32 22.16 -6.51
CA ASP A 194 5.56 21.83 -7.22
C ASP A 194 6.27 20.58 -6.68
N LEU A 195 5.69 19.94 -5.64
CA LEU A 195 6.25 18.71 -5.08
C LEU A 195 5.89 17.51 -5.95
N TYR A 196 6.88 16.71 -6.30
CA TYR A 196 6.67 15.44 -6.98
C TYR A 196 6.08 14.39 -6.04
N ARG A 197 5.09 13.68 -6.55
CA ARG A 197 4.51 12.49 -5.92
C ARG A 197 4.43 11.39 -6.97
N PRO A 198 5.24 10.33 -6.79
CA PRO A 198 5.09 9.17 -7.64
C PRO A 198 3.81 8.40 -7.27
N HIS A 199 3.13 7.86 -8.26
CA HIS A 199 1.89 7.11 -8.11
C HIS A 199 2.03 5.69 -8.65
N CYS A 200 1.22 4.79 -8.07
CA CYS A 200 1.02 3.43 -8.53
C CYS A 200 -0.49 3.15 -8.47
N HIS A 201 -1.08 2.78 -9.59
CA HIS A 201 -2.50 2.44 -9.60
C HIS A 201 -2.77 1.17 -8.78
N ILE A 202 -3.89 1.11 -8.06
CA ILE A 202 -4.24 -0.02 -7.16
C ILE A 202 -4.32 -1.35 -7.90
N GLU A 203 -4.83 -1.34 -9.14
CA GLU A 203 -4.90 -2.52 -9.99
C GLU A 203 -3.51 -3.03 -10.38
N ASP A 204 -2.60 -2.13 -10.74
CA ASP A 204 -1.20 -2.48 -11.04
C ASP A 204 -0.45 -2.93 -9.79
N ALA A 205 -0.72 -2.30 -8.64
CA ALA A 205 -0.17 -2.78 -7.38
C ALA A 205 -0.62 -4.23 -7.08
N ALA A 206 -1.91 -4.55 -7.23
CA ALA A 206 -2.43 -5.89 -7.03
C ALA A 206 -1.86 -6.89 -8.05
N ASN A 207 -1.80 -6.50 -9.33
CA ASN A 207 -1.22 -7.30 -10.41
C ASN A 207 0.28 -7.57 -10.15
N LEU A 208 1.00 -6.62 -9.56
CA LEU A 208 2.41 -6.79 -9.21
C LEU A 208 2.61 -7.86 -8.12
N TYR A 209 1.79 -7.88 -7.05
CA TYR A 209 1.89 -8.94 -6.05
C TYR A 209 1.60 -10.31 -6.64
N LEU A 210 0.62 -10.42 -7.54
CA LEU A 210 0.35 -11.65 -8.29
C LEU A 210 1.51 -12.03 -9.21
N TRP A 211 2.09 -11.06 -9.93
CA TRP A 211 3.28 -11.25 -10.78
C TRP A 211 4.46 -11.80 -10.00
N MET A 212 4.72 -11.24 -8.81
CA MET A 212 5.77 -11.70 -7.90
C MET A 212 5.49 -13.11 -7.40
N LEU A 213 4.25 -13.41 -7.01
CA LEU A 213 3.86 -14.74 -6.53
C LEU A 213 4.12 -15.85 -7.56
N GLU A 214 3.87 -15.57 -8.83
CA GLU A 214 4.12 -16.50 -9.93
C GLU A 214 5.62 -16.63 -10.32
N ARG A 215 6.49 -15.77 -9.73
CA ARG A 215 7.92 -15.66 -10.07
C ARG A 215 8.81 -15.62 -8.84
N PRO A 216 8.92 -16.72 -8.10
CA PRO A 216 9.69 -16.75 -6.84
C PRO A 216 11.20 -16.49 -7.03
N HIS A 217 11.72 -16.56 -8.26
CA HIS A 217 13.10 -16.21 -8.58
C HIS A 217 13.38 -14.71 -8.59
N LEU A 218 12.36 -13.86 -8.67
CA LEU A 218 12.49 -12.40 -8.60
C LEU A 218 12.66 -11.95 -7.15
N THR A 219 13.81 -12.23 -6.55
CA THR A 219 14.11 -11.89 -5.15
C THR A 219 14.66 -10.47 -4.98
N GLY A 220 14.65 -9.97 -3.73
CA GLY A 220 15.14 -8.63 -3.39
C GLY A 220 14.09 -7.54 -3.47
N CYS A 221 14.55 -6.29 -3.59
CA CYS A 221 13.69 -5.09 -3.58
C CYS A 221 13.34 -4.64 -5.00
N TYR A 222 12.09 -4.19 -5.17
CA TYR A 222 11.58 -3.64 -6.43
C TYR A 222 10.74 -2.39 -6.17
N ASN A 223 11.11 -1.30 -6.81
CA ASN A 223 10.32 -0.08 -6.84
C ASN A 223 9.08 -0.24 -7.74
N ALA A 224 7.96 0.36 -7.34
CA ALA A 224 6.72 0.36 -8.10
C ALA A 224 6.07 1.76 -8.07
N GLY A 225 6.59 2.66 -8.88
CA GLY A 225 6.05 3.98 -9.14
C GLY A 225 6.09 4.23 -10.63
N PHE A 226 4.94 4.44 -11.26
CA PHE A 226 4.82 4.46 -12.72
C PHE A 226 4.47 5.85 -13.24
N ASP A 227 3.79 6.67 -12.45
CA ASP A 227 3.49 8.07 -12.74
C ASP A 227 4.24 8.98 -11.76
N ASN A 228 5.33 9.60 -12.23
CA ASN A 228 6.06 10.61 -11.47
C ASN A 228 5.51 12.01 -11.86
N GLN A 229 4.56 12.51 -11.07
CA GLN A 229 3.86 13.77 -11.35
C GLN A 229 4.00 14.73 -10.19
N THR A 230 3.98 16.02 -10.48
CA THR A 230 3.77 17.05 -9.47
C THR A 230 2.33 16.99 -8.94
N ILE A 231 2.10 17.53 -7.75
CA ILE A 231 0.74 17.65 -7.22
C ILE A 231 -0.12 18.55 -8.12
N ARG A 232 0.49 19.56 -8.77
CA ARG A 232 -0.16 20.43 -9.77
C ARG A 232 -0.65 19.62 -10.98
N GLU A 233 0.21 18.81 -11.59
CA GLU A 233 -0.16 17.96 -12.73
C GLU A 233 -1.31 17.00 -12.36
N THR A 234 -1.22 16.38 -11.18
CA THR A 234 -2.29 15.54 -10.64
C THR A 234 -3.60 16.31 -10.47
N ALA A 235 -3.54 17.54 -9.91
CA ALA A 235 -4.71 18.39 -9.73
C ALA A 235 -5.33 18.82 -11.07
N CYS A 236 -4.51 19.12 -12.08
CA CYS A 236 -4.98 19.45 -13.43
C CYS A 236 -5.71 18.26 -14.08
N ILE A 237 -5.16 17.03 -13.97
CA ILE A 237 -5.83 15.82 -14.47
C ILE A 237 -7.23 15.66 -13.83
N ILE A 238 -7.34 15.91 -12.53
CA ILE A 238 -8.60 15.82 -11.80
C ILE A 238 -9.56 16.92 -12.25
N GLY A 239 -9.08 18.17 -12.32
CA GLY A 239 -9.86 19.34 -12.74
C GLY A 239 -10.42 19.16 -14.16
N ASP A 240 -9.59 18.75 -15.11
CA ASP A 240 -9.96 18.48 -16.49
C ASP A 240 -11.00 17.36 -16.60
N TYR A 241 -10.83 16.27 -15.82
CA TYR A 241 -11.77 15.16 -15.83
C TYR A 241 -13.16 15.53 -15.26
N LEU A 242 -13.19 16.35 -14.21
CA LEU A 242 -14.42 16.76 -13.54
C LEU A 242 -15.04 18.04 -14.13
N GLY A 243 -14.31 18.77 -14.96
CA GLY A 243 -14.75 20.09 -15.47
C GLY A 243 -14.77 21.17 -14.38
N VAL A 244 -13.85 21.12 -13.41
CA VAL A 244 -13.77 22.05 -12.29
C VAL A 244 -12.43 22.78 -12.24
N GLY A 245 -12.42 23.98 -11.63
CA GLY A 245 -11.20 24.77 -11.48
C GLY A 245 -10.22 24.17 -10.46
N VAL A 246 -8.93 24.55 -10.59
CA VAL A 246 -7.87 24.25 -9.62
C VAL A 246 -7.52 25.55 -8.91
N VAL A 247 -7.59 25.56 -7.58
CA VAL A 247 -7.31 26.75 -6.75
C VAL A 247 -6.16 26.44 -5.79
N GLU A 248 -5.11 27.26 -5.83
CA GLU A 248 -3.99 27.13 -4.89
C GLU A 248 -4.39 27.66 -3.52
N SER A 249 -4.20 26.85 -2.50
CA SER A 249 -4.33 27.21 -1.09
C SER A 249 -2.95 27.30 -0.42
N LYS A 250 -2.87 27.98 0.72
CA LYS A 250 -1.61 28.14 1.45
C LYS A 250 -1.05 26.80 1.90
N SER A 251 0.28 26.67 1.79
CA SER A 251 1.11 25.46 1.91
C SER A 251 0.80 24.50 3.05
N SER A 252 0.98 23.21 2.79
CA SER A 252 1.07 22.17 3.81
C SER A 252 2.51 22.08 4.37
N MET A 253 2.68 21.44 5.54
CA MET A 253 3.99 21.18 6.13
C MET A 253 4.74 20.00 5.48
N ASP A 254 4.11 19.25 4.58
CA ASP A 254 4.75 18.10 3.91
C ASP A 254 5.71 18.59 2.82
N LYS A 255 7.01 18.41 3.07
CA LYS A 255 8.10 18.84 2.17
C LYS A 255 8.69 17.70 1.33
N ARG A 256 8.16 16.47 1.44
CA ARG A 256 8.71 15.34 0.68
C ARG A 256 8.48 15.57 -0.81
N SER A 257 9.54 15.41 -1.58
CA SER A 257 9.50 15.46 -3.04
C SER A 257 10.49 14.43 -3.57
N TYR A 258 10.05 13.50 -4.38
CA TYR A 258 10.89 12.48 -5.01
C TYR A 258 10.19 11.85 -6.20
N CYS A 259 10.99 11.36 -7.14
CA CYS A 259 10.55 10.52 -8.25
C CYS A 259 11.05 9.10 -8.01
N VAL A 260 10.35 8.11 -8.53
CA VAL A 260 10.72 6.70 -8.41
C VAL A 260 11.08 6.14 -9.78
N ASN A 261 12.27 5.54 -9.89
CA ASN A 261 12.65 4.73 -11.04
C ASN A 261 12.21 3.27 -10.79
N SER A 262 11.49 2.69 -11.72
CA SER A 262 10.99 1.31 -11.64
C SER A 262 11.58 0.41 -12.75
N ASP A 263 12.67 0.81 -13.40
CA ASP A 263 13.26 0.10 -14.53
C ASP A 263 13.65 -1.33 -14.18
N LYS A 264 14.14 -1.58 -12.97
CA LYS A 264 14.46 -2.92 -12.47
C LYS A 264 13.22 -3.84 -12.51
N LEU A 265 12.07 -3.35 -12.08
CA LEU A 265 10.81 -4.09 -12.15
C LEU A 265 10.35 -4.28 -13.59
N LEU A 266 10.38 -3.22 -14.40
CA LEU A 266 9.95 -3.27 -15.81
C LEU A 266 10.81 -4.24 -16.63
N ALA A 267 12.10 -4.33 -16.34
CA ALA A 267 13.01 -5.28 -16.96
C ALA A 267 12.65 -6.76 -16.69
N THR A 268 11.86 -7.06 -15.65
CA THR A 268 11.32 -8.41 -15.42
C THR A 268 10.21 -8.79 -16.39
N GLY A 269 9.74 -7.85 -17.22
CA GLY A 269 8.60 -8.01 -18.12
C GLY A 269 7.25 -7.58 -17.52
N PHE A 270 7.22 -7.05 -16.28
CA PHE A 270 6.01 -6.45 -15.73
C PHE A 270 5.63 -5.21 -16.56
N LYS A 271 4.34 -5.07 -16.86
CA LYS A 271 3.80 -3.94 -17.62
C LYS A 271 2.66 -3.30 -16.85
N PRO A 272 2.84 -2.09 -16.28
CA PRO A 272 1.74 -1.34 -15.71
C PRO A 272 0.74 -0.97 -16.82
N GLN A 273 -0.54 -0.93 -16.48
CA GLN A 273 -1.63 -0.72 -17.45
C GLN A 273 -2.48 0.51 -17.13
N TYR A 274 -2.38 1.03 -15.91
CA TYR A 274 -3.27 2.07 -15.40
C TYR A 274 -2.46 3.26 -14.89
N GLY A 275 -3.04 4.45 -15.01
CA GLY A 275 -2.45 5.70 -14.52
C GLY A 275 -3.37 6.48 -13.61
N VAL A 276 -2.93 7.67 -13.22
CA VAL A 276 -3.70 8.61 -12.37
C VAL A 276 -5.07 8.93 -12.97
N LYS A 277 -5.16 9.10 -14.29
CA LYS A 277 -6.44 9.37 -14.97
C LYS A 277 -7.45 8.23 -14.81
N ASP A 278 -6.98 6.99 -14.84
CA ASP A 278 -7.81 5.81 -14.62
C ASP A 278 -8.29 5.77 -13.17
N ALA A 279 -7.41 6.05 -12.22
CA ALA A 279 -7.76 6.14 -10.80
C ALA A 279 -8.87 7.18 -10.54
N VAL A 280 -8.75 8.37 -11.14
CA VAL A 280 -9.77 9.42 -11.04
C VAL A 280 -11.10 8.94 -11.59
N ARG A 281 -11.11 8.35 -12.80
CA ARG A 281 -12.32 7.81 -13.44
C ARG A 281 -13.01 6.78 -12.55
N GLU A 282 -12.24 5.80 -12.04
CA GLU A 282 -12.76 4.72 -11.20
C GLU A 282 -13.36 5.22 -9.90
N ILE A 283 -12.70 6.17 -9.23
CA ILE A 283 -13.19 6.77 -7.99
C ILE A 283 -14.50 7.49 -8.23
N VAL A 284 -14.58 8.31 -9.30
CA VAL A 284 -15.80 9.05 -9.67
C VAL A 284 -16.95 8.09 -9.99
N ASP A 285 -16.70 7.07 -10.79
CA ASP A 285 -17.70 6.09 -11.19
C ASP A 285 -18.19 5.25 -10.00
N ALA A 286 -17.25 4.81 -9.14
CA ALA A 286 -17.58 4.06 -7.93
C ALA A 286 -18.41 4.92 -6.95
N HIS A 287 -18.06 6.19 -6.78
CA HIS A 287 -18.82 7.13 -5.94
C HIS A 287 -20.24 7.35 -6.49
N LYS A 288 -20.41 7.65 -7.79
CA LYS A 288 -21.69 7.78 -8.45
C LYS A 288 -22.58 6.55 -8.32
N ARG A 289 -21.98 5.36 -8.33
CA ARG A 289 -22.67 4.07 -8.15
C ARG A 289 -22.95 3.71 -6.70
N GLY A 290 -22.52 4.54 -5.74
CA GLY A 290 -22.69 4.28 -4.31
C GLY A 290 -21.92 3.07 -3.78
N LEU A 291 -20.80 2.68 -4.43
CA LEU A 291 -19.99 1.55 -4.03
C LEU A 291 -19.17 1.81 -2.77
N PHE A 292 -18.97 3.06 -2.42
CA PHE A 292 -18.44 3.51 -1.14
C PHE A 292 -19.06 4.85 -0.76
N LYS A 293 -18.95 5.21 0.50
CA LYS A 293 -19.36 6.53 1.03
C LYS A 293 -18.12 7.26 1.53
N ASP A 294 -18.16 8.61 1.44
CA ASP A 294 -17.15 9.45 2.11
C ASP A 294 -17.46 9.45 3.62
N GLU A 295 -16.82 8.56 4.34
CA GLU A 295 -17.01 8.35 5.77
C GLU A 295 -15.65 8.22 6.49
N ASP A 296 -15.64 8.42 7.80
CA ASP A 296 -14.44 8.40 8.66
C ASP A 296 -13.55 7.18 8.42
N ARG A 297 -14.16 6.02 8.15
CA ARG A 297 -13.46 4.76 7.87
C ARG A 297 -12.57 4.82 6.63
N CYS A 298 -12.87 5.69 5.68
CA CYS A 298 -12.05 5.90 4.49
C CYS A 298 -10.80 6.75 4.75
N THR A 299 -10.70 7.41 5.90
CA THR A 299 -9.54 8.20 6.32
C THR A 299 -8.90 7.54 7.54
N ASN A 300 -7.77 6.84 7.33
CA ASN A 300 -7.14 6.02 8.37
C ASN A 300 -6.94 6.78 9.68
N LEU A 301 -6.36 7.99 9.62
CA LEU A 301 -6.07 8.79 10.81
C LEU A 301 -7.33 9.15 11.60
N VAL A 302 -8.40 9.55 10.91
CA VAL A 302 -9.68 9.92 11.53
C VAL A 302 -10.29 8.71 12.22
N TRP A 303 -10.34 7.58 11.52
CA TRP A 303 -10.88 6.34 12.06
C TRP A 303 -10.12 5.86 13.29
N MET A 304 -8.79 5.84 13.23
CA MET A 304 -7.94 5.35 14.31
C MET A 304 -7.98 6.26 15.53
N ARG A 305 -8.10 7.58 15.37
CA ARG A 305 -8.33 8.51 16.50
C ARG A 305 -9.68 8.29 17.19
N LYS A 306 -10.72 7.98 16.42
CA LYS A 306 -12.09 7.84 16.92
C LYS A 306 -12.32 6.51 17.65
N HIS A 307 -11.71 5.43 17.16
CA HIS A 307 -11.97 4.07 17.68
C HIS A 307 -10.85 3.50 18.52
N GLY A 308 -9.74 4.24 18.68
CA GLY A 308 -8.57 3.78 19.42
C GLY A 308 -7.88 2.58 18.78
N TRP A 309 -6.84 2.12 19.45
CA TRP A 309 -6.16 0.87 19.10
C TRP A 309 -6.95 -0.27 19.77
N VAL A 310 -7.79 -0.94 19.04
CA VAL A 310 -8.46 -2.13 19.54
C VAL A 310 -7.40 -3.22 19.65
N SER A 311 -6.88 -3.45 20.85
CA SER A 311 -6.18 -4.69 21.18
C SER A 311 -7.19 -5.82 21.04
N ALA A 312 -6.99 -6.71 20.07
CA ALA A 312 -7.77 -7.94 19.94
C ALA A 312 -7.44 -8.87 21.11
#